data_1fd892a11121ab56c1c891f75a396cb8
#
_entry.id   1fd892a11121ab56c1c891f75a396cb8
#
_cell.length_a   1.000
_cell.length_b   1.000
_cell.length_c   1.000
_cell.angle_alpha   90.00
_cell.angle_beta   90.00
_cell.angle_gamma   90.00
#
_symmetry.space_group_name_H-M   'P 1'
#
loop_
_entity.id
_entity.type
_entity.pdbx_description
1 polymer ?
#
loop_
_entity_poly.entity_id
_entity_poly.type
_entity_poly.pdbx_seq_one_letter_code
_entity_poly.pdbx_strand_id
1 'polypeptide(L)'
;VTVTITGIGNYEGTVNTSYEITPRKVIMTSADDTKVYDGNALTKKKVTESEDGFVEGEGATYDVTGSQTDVGFSNNTFSYTLNKGTLASNYTIETKEGKLEVTPLTDKVTVTITGHKDTAVYDGKSHSVEGYDVTNISNALYKKADIQFNGNAKAEGIEVGTYTMKLTSAQFENKNRNFADVEFVVNDGKFEITPKSIVPDGPNTPEEKKTGIQVTKPEDTMYNGEEQKNKPTVEDTKTGATLVENVDYTLSYTAAVDAGTVEVTITGKGNYTGTAKTSYEITKRDVLLTSATDSKVYDKTPLTKKEVTVSGDGFVKEEGATYNVTGSQTKKGSSKNEFTYELKSNTKASNYTIKVVYGDLTVTAEDGEVVVVITGHKKSFEYDGNEKSVKGYDVSITKGSTYEVSDFTFNGNDEVKGTEANTYPMGLKASDFTNNNDNYNKVKFVVTDGSLTITPKSITPDGPNTPEDKKTGITATDPVDSIYDGKAHVNPLTVRDTKTGKDLVENKDYTLTYSDDVVNVGTVTVTVKGIGNYTGEFTKKYQITP
;
A
#
# COMPACT_ATOMS: atom_id res chain seq x y z
N VAL A 1 21.35 63.11 38.70
CA VAL A 1 20.43 62.98 37.57
C VAL A 1 20.78 61.70 36.83
N THR A 2 19.76 60.89 36.55
CA THR A 2 19.94 59.67 35.79
C THR A 2 19.35 59.87 34.39
N VAL A 3 20.03 59.39 33.41
CA VAL A 3 19.62 59.42 32.02
C VAL A 3 19.58 57.98 31.51
N THR A 4 18.45 57.60 30.89
CA THR A 4 18.20 56.22 30.33
C THR A 4 18.14 56.27 28.81
N ILE A 5 18.82 55.38 28.16
CA ILE A 5 18.86 55.25 26.69
C ILE A 5 18.35 53.88 26.32
N THR A 6 17.36 53.82 25.44
CA THR A 6 16.74 52.56 24.97
C THR A 6 16.91 52.42 23.47
N GLY A 7 17.33 51.24 23.03
CA GLY A 7 17.53 50.94 21.63
C GLY A 7 16.21 50.68 20.88
N ILE A 8 16.17 51.00 19.57
CA ILE A 8 15.05 50.76 18.65
C ILE A 8 15.55 50.26 17.29
N GLY A 9 14.73 49.56 16.57
CA GLY A 9 15.06 49.03 15.24
C GLY A 9 16.00 47.83 15.30
N ASN A 10 17.23 47.97 14.84
CA ASN A 10 18.24 46.91 14.83
C ASN A 10 19.06 46.82 16.14
N TYR A 11 18.67 47.54 17.19
CA TYR A 11 19.38 47.58 18.46
C TYR A 11 18.44 47.36 19.63
N GLU A 12 18.91 46.69 20.67
CA GLU A 12 18.17 46.38 21.90
C GLU A 12 18.99 46.74 23.15
N GLY A 13 18.28 47.02 24.28
CA GLY A 13 18.88 47.26 25.59
C GLY A 13 18.73 48.68 26.12
N THR A 14 19.15 48.90 27.39
CA THR A 14 18.98 50.15 28.12
C THR A 14 20.22 50.45 28.99
N VAL A 15 20.65 51.72 29.08
CA VAL A 15 21.82 52.20 29.86
C VAL A 15 21.51 53.44 30.64
N ASN A 16 22.04 53.58 31.88
CA ASN A 16 21.85 54.69 32.76
C ASN A 16 23.17 55.39 33.23
N THR A 17 23.12 56.73 33.49
CA THR A 17 24.23 57.51 34.02
C THR A 17 23.74 58.62 34.97
N SER A 18 24.61 59.19 35.80
CA SER A 18 24.20 60.21 36.78
C SER A 18 25.28 61.25 37.13
N TYR A 19 24.87 62.37 37.71
CA TYR A 19 25.76 63.45 38.13
C TYR A 19 25.31 64.18 39.42
N GLU A 20 26.18 64.91 40.11
CA GLU A 20 25.97 65.46 41.43
C GLU A 20 26.53 66.95 41.59
N ILE A 21 25.99 67.66 42.54
CA ILE A 21 26.37 69.04 42.80
C ILE A 21 26.50 69.25 44.32
N THR A 22 27.56 69.86 44.79
CA THR A 22 27.88 69.98 46.22
C THR A 22 27.98 71.41 46.76
N PRO A 23 27.81 71.56 47.98
CA PRO A 23 27.61 72.81 48.64
C PRO A 23 28.66 73.28 49.67
N ARG A 24 28.40 74.19 50.41
CA ARG A 24 29.09 75.24 51.10
C ARG A 24 29.09 75.19 52.66
N LYS A 25 29.91 75.93 53.38
CA LYS A 25 30.18 75.79 54.81
C LYS A 25 30.07 77.05 55.65
N VAL A 26 29.62 76.91 56.95
CA VAL A 26 29.49 78.00 57.95
C VAL A 26 29.69 77.47 59.37
N ILE A 27 30.15 78.22 60.38
CA ILE A 27 30.28 77.79 61.78
C ILE A 27 28.96 78.01 62.54
N MET A 28 28.49 76.93 63.18
CA MET A 28 27.24 76.95 63.92
C MET A 28 27.28 76.06 65.13
N THR A 29 26.49 76.36 66.14
CA THR A 29 26.35 75.46 67.30
C THR A 29 25.00 74.78 67.30
N SER A 30 24.98 73.46 67.23
CA SER A 30 23.74 72.67 67.28
C SER A 30 23.31 72.37 68.69
N ALA A 31 22.00 72.16 68.86
CA ALA A 31 21.37 71.86 70.16
C ALA A 31 21.44 70.41 70.55
N ASP A 32 21.37 70.13 71.85
CA ASP A 32 21.15 68.76 72.38
C ASP A 32 19.72 68.29 72.15
N ASP A 33 19.55 66.97 72.00
CA ASP A 33 18.21 66.34 72.02
C ASP A 33 18.30 64.84 72.34
N THR A 34 17.18 64.25 72.74
CA THR A 34 17.07 62.79 73.07
C THR A 34 15.75 62.23 72.58
N LYS A 35 15.78 61.04 72.04
CA LYS A 35 14.58 60.31 71.62
C LYS A 35 14.76 58.78 71.69
N VAL A 36 13.65 58.06 71.65
CA VAL A 36 13.64 56.60 71.38
C VAL A 36 13.95 56.42 69.90
N TYR A 37 14.68 55.35 69.56
CA TYR A 37 14.99 55.00 68.21
C TYR A 37 13.71 54.86 67.36
N ASP A 38 13.62 55.58 66.30
CA ASP A 38 12.54 55.58 65.32
C ASP A 38 13.05 55.48 63.85
N GLY A 39 14.31 55.16 63.73
CA GLY A 39 14.99 55.04 62.42
C GLY A 39 15.28 56.37 61.74
N ASN A 40 14.70 57.41 62.27
CA ASN A 40 15.03 58.74 61.79
C ASN A 40 16.21 59.31 62.58
N ALA A 41 17.00 59.98 61.90
CA ALA A 41 18.07 60.69 62.53
C ALA A 41 17.44 61.67 63.57
N LEU A 42 17.85 61.55 64.82
CA LEU A 42 17.66 62.59 65.77
C LEU A 42 18.50 63.79 65.31
N THR A 43 17.84 64.74 64.84
CA THR A 43 18.47 65.99 64.40
C THR A 43 17.82 67.12 65.15
N LYS A 44 18.59 68.00 65.65
CA LYS A 44 18.13 69.27 66.24
C LYS A 44 18.49 70.38 65.32
N LYS A 45 17.57 70.82 64.51
CA LYS A 45 17.83 71.79 63.46
C LYS A 45 18.04 73.25 64.02
N LYS A 46 18.05 73.35 65.31
CA LYS A 46 18.40 74.63 65.92
C LYS A 46 19.91 74.82 65.89
N VAL A 47 20.31 75.62 65.05
CA VAL A 47 21.67 76.13 64.98
C VAL A 47 21.62 77.55 65.43
N THR A 48 22.51 77.89 66.31
CA THR A 48 22.74 79.25 66.72
C THR A 48 24.03 79.75 66.04
N GLU A 49 23.86 80.79 65.31
CA GLU A 49 24.99 81.39 64.63
C GLU A 49 25.86 82.11 65.59
N SER A 50 27.17 82.14 65.36
CA SER A 50 28.10 82.93 66.07
C SER A 50 27.96 84.40 65.66
N GLU A 51 28.55 85.26 66.39
CA GLU A 51 28.43 86.72 66.26
C GLU A 51 28.72 87.31 64.87
N ASP A 52 29.43 86.53 64.01
CA ASP A 52 29.84 87.01 62.69
C ASP A 52 28.91 86.62 61.53
N GLY A 53 27.90 85.82 61.70
CA GLY A 53 26.89 85.39 60.71
C GLY A 53 27.24 85.53 59.23
N PHE A 54 26.30 85.33 58.35
CA PHE A 54 26.47 85.57 56.91
C PHE A 54 26.33 87.09 56.60
N VAL A 55 26.91 87.46 55.51
CA VAL A 55 26.78 88.84 54.98
C VAL A 55 25.35 89.09 54.55
N GLU A 56 24.85 90.28 54.74
CA GLU A 56 23.50 90.70 54.36
C GLU A 56 23.28 90.46 52.85
N GLY A 57 22.24 89.72 52.54
CA GLY A 57 21.94 89.24 51.17
C GLY A 57 22.69 88.00 50.75
N GLU A 58 23.68 87.56 51.47
CA GLU A 58 24.30 86.25 51.35
C GLU A 58 23.96 85.38 52.58
N GLY A 59 24.28 84.18 52.56
CA GLY A 59 24.02 83.32 53.70
C GLY A 59 24.18 81.91 53.38
N ALA A 60 23.83 81.12 54.33
CA ALA A 60 23.74 79.72 54.18
C ALA A 60 22.39 79.23 54.63
N THR A 61 21.90 78.35 53.94
CA THR A 61 20.91 77.43 54.46
C THR A 61 21.66 76.37 55.25
N TYR A 62 21.23 76.20 56.44
CA TYR A 62 21.86 75.26 57.35
C TYR A 62 21.27 73.86 57.13
N ASP A 63 22.14 72.95 56.83
CA ASP A 63 21.79 71.56 56.87
C ASP A 63 22.44 70.97 58.14
N VAL A 64 21.60 70.81 59.15
CA VAL A 64 22.07 70.16 60.36
C VAL A 64 22.26 68.68 60.03
N THR A 65 23.46 68.31 59.88
CA THR A 65 23.89 66.99 59.53
C THR A 65 24.15 66.11 60.76
N GLY A 66 24.30 66.80 61.95
CA GLY A 66 24.36 66.10 63.21
C GLY A 66 23.15 65.20 63.37
N SER A 67 23.41 63.99 63.47
CA SER A 67 22.37 63.00 63.56
C SER A 67 22.84 61.79 64.38
N GLN A 68 22.01 61.40 65.25
CA GLN A 68 22.18 60.17 65.95
C GLN A 68 21.03 59.28 65.54
N THR A 69 21.30 58.31 64.78
CA THR A 69 20.26 57.41 64.31
C THR A 69 20.22 56.13 65.13
N ASP A 70 21.35 55.58 65.43
CA ASP A 70 21.48 54.33 66.18
C ASP A 70 21.56 54.61 67.72
N VAL A 71 21.18 53.62 68.48
CA VAL A 71 21.27 53.66 69.93
C VAL A 71 22.67 54.00 70.41
N GLY A 72 22.72 54.95 71.20
CA GLY A 72 23.95 55.60 71.67
C GLY A 72 23.84 57.11 71.62
N PHE A 73 24.94 57.73 71.58
CA PHE A 73 24.97 59.23 71.47
C PHE A 73 26.03 59.66 70.47
N SER A 74 25.78 60.76 69.85
CA SER A 74 26.72 61.46 68.95
C SER A 74 26.62 62.96 69.13
N ASN A 75 27.54 63.64 68.56
CA ASN A 75 27.49 65.14 68.51
C ASN A 75 26.45 65.54 67.45
N ASN A 76 25.74 66.64 67.69
CA ASN A 76 24.78 67.19 66.76
C ASN A 76 25.53 68.05 65.70
N THR A 77 26.14 67.30 64.80
CA THR A 77 26.90 67.91 63.69
C THR A 77 25.96 68.60 62.69
N PHE A 78 26.45 69.50 61.93
CA PHE A 78 25.68 70.12 60.86
C PHE A 78 26.54 70.64 59.72
N SER A 79 25.93 70.84 58.60
CA SER A 79 26.54 71.38 57.40
C SER A 79 25.74 72.57 56.88
N TYR A 80 26.28 73.25 55.92
CA TYR A 80 25.71 74.51 55.45
C TYR A 80 25.82 74.66 53.92
N THR A 81 24.99 75.47 53.35
CA THR A 81 25.00 75.87 51.95
C THR A 81 24.88 77.34 51.78
N LEU A 82 25.67 77.94 50.91
CA LEU A 82 25.64 79.37 50.63
C LEU A 82 24.41 79.74 49.80
N ASN A 83 23.83 80.87 50.06
CA ASN A 83 22.65 81.40 49.37
C ASN A 83 22.98 81.93 47.95
N LYS A 84 21.93 82.19 47.17
CA LYS A 84 22.07 82.69 45.80
C LYS A 84 22.90 84.02 45.82
N GLY A 85 24.00 83.98 45.10
CA GLY A 85 24.98 85.06 45.12
C GLY A 85 26.18 84.74 46.00
N THR A 86 26.08 83.72 46.85
CA THR A 86 27.18 83.23 47.68
C THR A 86 27.93 82.15 46.91
N LEU A 87 29.17 82.43 46.57
CA LEU A 87 29.95 81.48 45.76
C LEU A 87 30.33 80.22 46.57
N ALA A 88 30.18 79.03 45.98
CA ALA A 88 30.51 77.78 46.65
C ALA A 88 31.95 77.74 47.21
N SER A 89 32.86 78.39 46.56
CA SER A 89 34.24 78.59 47.04
C SER A 89 34.36 79.48 48.29
N ASN A 90 33.26 80.16 48.65
CA ASN A 90 33.31 81.20 49.65
C ASN A 90 32.90 80.76 51.07
N TYR A 91 32.40 79.50 51.20
CA TYR A 91 31.84 79.13 52.50
C TYR A 91 32.37 77.80 53.01
N THR A 92 33.01 77.86 54.14
CA THR A 92 33.35 76.68 54.98
C THR A 92 32.71 76.90 56.34
N ILE A 93 32.00 75.94 56.80
CA ILE A 93 31.33 76.06 58.08
C ILE A 93 32.08 75.32 59.16
N GLU A 94 32.37 75.94 60.25
CA GLU A 94 32.77 75.24 61.46
C GLU A 94 31.57 75.06 62.37
N THR A 95 31.46 73.91 62.97
CA THR A 95 30.32 73.60 63.84
C THR A 95 30.78 73.22 65.23
N LYS A 96 30.03 73.65 66.23
CA LYS A 96 30.08 73.12 67.59
C LYS A 96 28.85 72.23 67.76
N GLU A 97 29.07 71.09 68.29
CA GLU A 97 28.05 70.07 68.26
C GLU A 97 27.49 69.81 69.64
N GLY A 98 26.13 69.82 69.74
CA GLY A 98 25.41 69.33 70.88
C GLY A 98 25.40 67.80 70.93
N LYS A 99 24.84 67.23 71.94
CA LYS A 99 24.69 65.75 72.10
C LYS A 99 23.30 65.34 71.65
N LEU A 100 23.27 64.41 70.77
CA LEU A 100 22.05 63.66 70.36
C LEU A 100 22.11 62.29 70.95
N GLU A 101 21.11 61.89 71.73
CA GLU A 101 21.03 60.53 72.38
C GLU A 101 19.80 59.76 71.90
N VAL A 102 20.02 58.52 71.39
CA VAL A 102 18.95 57.62 70.97
C VAL A 102 18.95 56.43 71.88
N THR A 103 17.79 56.13 72.49
CA THR A 103 17.55 54.94 73.33
C THR A 103 16.94 53.79 72.49
N PRO A 104 17.10 52.52 72.87
CA PRO A 104 16.57 51.40 72.11
C PRO A 104 15.05 51.44 71.99
N LEU A 105 14.53 50.96 70.83
CA LEU A 105 13.14 50.66 70.65
C LEU A 105 12.79 49.34 71.38
N THR A 106 11.77 49.40 72.22
CA THR A 106 11.30 48.22 73.04
C THR A 106 10.11 47.48 72.40
N ASP A 107 9.48 48.09 71.42
CA ASP A 107 8.41 47.42 70.67
C ASP A 107 8.97 46.21 69.93
N LYS A 108 8.23 45.11 70.05
CA LYS A 108 8.62 43.84 69.40
C LYS A 108 8.70 43.95 67.88
N VAL A 109 9.82 43.58 67.36
CA VAL A 109 10.04 43.48 65.93
C VAL A 109 9.97 42.01 65.51
N THR A 110 9.03 41.67 64.64
CA THR A 110 8.91 40.35 64.04
C THR A 110 9.60 40.37 62.66
N VAL A 111 10.55 39.46 62.51
CA VAL A 111 11.28 39.25 61.27
C VAL A 111 10.90 37.92 60.66
N THR A 112 10.33 37.92 59.47
CA THR A 112 10.01 36.70 58.75
C THR A 112 11.14 36.34 57.80
N ILE A 113 11.70 35.17 58.05
CA ILE A 113 12.73 34.54 57.22
C ILE A 113 12.05 33.49 56.35
N THR A 114 12.32 33.51 55.06
CA THR A 114 11.81 32.50 54.15
C THR A 114 12.99 31.91 53.39
N GLY A 115 13.26 30.65 53.63
CA GLY A 115 14.27 29.88 52.93
C GLY A 115 13.93 29.78 51.45
N HIS A 116 14.94 29.85 50.62
CA HIS A 116 14.79 29.73 49.17
C HIS A 116 14.14 28.38 48.82
N LYS A 117 13.38 28.40 47.74
CA LYS A 117 12.75 27.22 47.16
C LYS A 117 13.19 27.16 45.70
N ASP A 118 13.59 25.99 45.29
CA ASP A 118 13.88 25.76 43.88
C ASP A 118 13.52 24.35 43.51
N THR A 119 13.45 24.09 42.22
CA THR A 119 13.11 22.77 41.66
C THR A 119 14.08 22.43 40.55
N ALA A 120 14.40 21.18 40.44
CA ALA A 120 15.10 20.63 39.29
C ALA A 120 14.38 19.38 38.79
N VAL A 121 14.56 19.07 37.53
CA VAL A 121 14.19 17.76 37.01
C VAL A 121 15.37 16.81 37.23
N TYR A 122 15.07 15.59 37.62
CA TYR A 122 16.07 14.55 37.81
C TYR A 122 17.02 14.42 36.60
N ASP A 123 18.32 14.47 36.85
CA ASP A 123 19.37 14.30 35.84
C ASP A 123 20.56 13.44 36.33
N GLY A 124 20.36 12.75 37.46
CA GLY A 124 21.36 11.90 38.09
C GLY A 124 22.49 12.67 38.81
N LYS A 125 22.40 14.01 38.90
CA LYS A 125 23.40 14.85 39.57
C LYS A 125 22.84 15.42 40.84
N SER A 126 23.76 15.85 41.73
CA SER A 126 23.40 16.60 42.92
C SER A 126 22.94 17.99 42.55
N HIS A 127 21.77 18.39 43.01
CA HIS A 127 21.22 19.71 42.91
C HIS A 127 21.00 20.30 44.30
N SER A 128 21.12 21.61 44.41
CA SER A 128 20.92 22.29 45.69
C SER A 128 20.32 23.68 45.49
N VAL A 129 19.63 24.12 46.49
CA VAL A 129 19.23 25.49 46.66
C VAL A 129 19.83 26.02 47.94
N GLU A 130 20.38 27.24 47.89
CA GLU A 130 21.05 27.87 49.00
C GLU A 130 20.45 29.26 49.29
N GLY A 131 20.50 29.66 50.54
CA GLY A 131 20.11 30.99 50.95
C GLY A 131 18.68 31.11 51.47
N TYR A 132 18.39 32.28 51.92
CA TYR A 132 17.08 32.68 52.43
C TYR A 132 16.82 34.18 52.16
N ASP A 133 15.57 34.53 52.16
CA ASP A 133 15.12 35.92 52.09
C ASP A 133 14.51 36.33 53.44
N VAL A 134 14.75 37.58 53.77
CA VAL A 134 13.94 38.25 54.78
C VAL A 134 12.71 38.84 54.08
N THR A 135 11.60 38.15 54.22
CA THR A 135 10.37 38.46 53.44
C THR A 135 9.48 39.44 54.09
N ASN A 136 9.59 39.58 55.40
CA ASN A 136 8.88 40.62 56.15
C ASN A 136 9.67 41.03 57.37
N ILE A 137 9.64 42.31 57.67
CA ILE A 137 10.13 42.92 58.91
C ILE A 137 9.03 43.84 59.37
N SER A 138 8.45 43.57 60.56
CA SER A 138 7.32 44.34 61.09
C SER A 138 7.65 45.79 61.35
N ASN A 139 8.91 46.11 61.53
CA ASN A 139 9.40 47.49 61.69
C ASN A 139 10.33 47.83 60.53
N ALA A 140 9.97 48.88 59.81
CA ALA A 140 10.71 49.31 58.63
C ALA A 140 12.15 49.83 58.93
N LEU A 141 12.45 50.07 60.19
CA LEU A 141 13.76 50.51 60.63
C LEU A 141 14.76 49.36 60.80
N TYR A 142 14.28 48.18 61.14
CA TYR A 142 15.10 46.97 61.21
C TYR A 142 15.47 46.52 59.81
N LYS A 143 16.74 46.20 59.58
CA LYS A 143 17.22 45.85 58.28
C LYS A 143 17.76 44.42 58.22
N LYS A 144 17.79 43.84 57.06
CA LYS A 144 18.35 42.51 56.81
C LYS A 144 19.81 42.40 57.33
N ALA A 145 20.57 43.48 57.22
CA ALA A 145 21.95 43.55 57.72
C ALA A 145 22.07 43.43 59.25
N ASP A 146 20.95 43.64 59.97
CA ASP A 146 20.89 43.54 61.43
C ASP A 146 20.78 42.10 61.91
N ILE A 147 20.66 41.19 61.01
CA ILE A 147 20.49 39.76 61.27
C ILE A 147 21.83 39.05 61.16
N GLN A 148 22.17 38.26 62.13
CA GLN A 148 23.22 37.25 61.99
C GLN A 148 22.62 35.90 61.77
N PHE A 149 23.11 35.20 60.78
CA PHE A 149 22.76 33.79 60.51
C PHE A 149 23.91 32.88 60.90
N ASN A 150 23.62 31.90 61.78
CA ASN A 150 24.60 30.94 62.37
C ASN A 150 24.26 29.51 61.96
N GLY A 151 23.90 29.29 60.70
CA GLY A 151 23.46 27.99 60.22
C GLY A 151 23.99 27.68 58.80
N ASN A 152 23.38 26.65 58.23
CA ASN A 152 23.58 26.29 56.84
C ASN A 152 22.23 26.37 56.13
N ALA A 153 22.05 27.39 55.28
CA ALA A 153 20.82 27.53 54.51
C ALA A 153 20.96 26.82 53.15
N LYS A 154 21.10 25.51 53.19
CA LYS A 154 21.24 24.65 52.00
C LYS A 154 20.33 23.43 52.08
N ALA A 155 19.59 23.18 51.02
CA ALA A 155 18.93 21.90 50.77
C ALA A 155 19.53 21.26 49.52
N GLU A 156 19.89 19.98 49.60
CA GLU A 156 20.62 19.28 48.55
C GLU A 156 20.09 17.85 48.39
N GLY A 157 20.01 17.37 47.12
CA GLY A 157 19.59 16.01 46.80
C GLY A 157 19.99 15.56 45.41
N ILE A 158 19.81 14.27 45.14
CA ILE A 158 20.09 13.64 43.85
C ILE A 158 18.81 12.98 43.32
N GLU A 159 18.14 12.19 44.14
CA GLU A 159 16.97 11.43 43.78
C GLU A 159 15.69 12.28 43.83
N VAL A 160 14.65 11.84 43.15
CA VAL A 160 13.33 12.48 43.21
C VAL A 160 12.84 12.57 44.65
N GLY A 161 12.51 13.77 45.07
CA GLY A 161 12.04 14.02 46.43
C GLY A 161 12.09 15.49 46.84
N THR A 162 11.70 15.75 48.07
CA THR A 162 11.75 17.08 48.70
C THR A 162 12.81 17.10 49.80
N TYR A 163 13.77 17.99 49.65
CA TYR A 163 14.88 18.19 50.59
C TYR A 163 14.68 19.55 51.27
N THR A 164 14.76 19.59 52.58
CA THR A 164 14.55 20.85 53.35
C THR A 164 15.89 21.40 53.85
N MET A 165 16.00 22.69 54.01
CA MET A 165 17.18 23.36 54.56
C MET A 165 17.29 23.17 56.08
N LYS A 166 16.22 22.83 56.76
CA LYS A 166 16.09 22.70 58.22
C LYS A 166 16.40 24.02 58.94
N LEU A 167 15.93 25.13 58.37
CA LEU A 167 16.04 26.43 58.96
C LEU A 167 15.12 26.53 60.19
N THR A 168 15.63 27.09 61.29
CA THR A 168 14.90 27.36 62.51
C THR A 168 15.25 28.76 63.03
N SER A 169 14.36 29.31 63.89
CA SER A 169 14.59 30.65 64.51
C SER A 169 15.88 30.71 65.35
N ALA A 170 16.30 29.59 65.92
CA ALA A 170 17.53 29.50 66.74
C ALA A 170 18.83 29.76 65.96
N GLN A 171 18.76 29.72 64.61
CA GLN A 171 19.90 30.01 63.73
C GLN A 171 20.03 31.50 63.39
N PHE A 172 19.10 32.33 63.83
CA PHE A 172 19.09 33.77 63.54
C PHE A 172 19.24 34.57 64.84
N GLU A 173 20.10 35.59 64.78
CA GLU A 173 20.42 36.42 65.92
C GLU A 173 20.33 37.92 65.53
N ASN A 174 19.75 38.73 66.45
CA ASN A 174 19.75 40.17 66.27
C ASN A 174 21.12 40.79 66.60
N LYS A 175 21.71 41.49 65.66
CA LYS A 175 22.94 42.28 65.86
C LYS A 175 22.67 43.78 66.09
N ASN A 176 21.47 44.21 65.87
CA ASN A 176 21.15 45.63 65.95
C ASN A 176 20.67 46.01 67.34
N ARG A 177 21.52 46.68 68.05
CA ARG A 177 21.23 47.16 69.42
C ARG A 177 20.12 48.20 69.46
N ASN A 178 19.69 48.75 68.32
CA ASN A 178 18.58 49.70 68.25
C ASN A 178 17.22 49.11 68.62
N PHE A 179 17.17 47.79 68.61
CA PHE A 179 15.96 46.99 68.89
C PHE A 179 16.22 46.06 70.09
N ALA A 180 15.44 46.20 71.15
CA ALA A 180 15.58 45.43 72.34
C ALA A 180 14.90 44.05 72.25
N ASP A 181 13.83 43.95 71.45
CA ASP A 181 13.03 42.73 71.28
C ASP A 181 12.85 42.40 69.76
N VAL A 182 13.46 41.32 69.32
CA VAL A 182 13.38 40.84 67.94
C VAL A 182 13.06 39.36 67.89
N GLU A 183 11.95 39.02 67.28
CA GLU A 183 11.48 37.65 67.09
C GLU A 183 11.68 37.22 65.63
N PHE A 184 12.31 36.04 65.40
CA PHE A 184 12.46 35.46 64.09
C PHE A 184 11.40 34.37 63.83
N VAL A 185 10.55 34.59 62.81
CA VAL A 185 9.60 33.62 62.30
C VAL A 185 10.20 33.01 61.03
N VAL A 186 10.47 31.71 61.05
CA VAL A 186 11.19 31.06 59.98
C VAL A 186 10.25 30.12 59.20
N ASN A 187 10.12 30.39 57.91
CA ASN A 187 9.56 29.47 56.91
C ASN A 187 10.73 28.76 56.23
N ASP A 188 10.82 27.45 56.47
CA ASP A 188 11.95 26.67 55.93
C ASP A 188 11.98 26.67 54.39
N GLY A 189 13.19 26.61 53.87
CA GLY A 189 13.44 26.44 52.47
C GLY A 189 13.41 24.97 52.04
N LYS A 190 13.16 24.73 50.78
CA LYS A 190 13.17 23.39 50.22
C LYS A 190 13.73 23.40 48.80
N PHE A 191 14.38 22.30 48.47
CA PHE A 191 14.69 21.92 47.11
C PHE A 191 13.85 20.73 46.71
N GLU A 192 13.22 20.75 45.53
CA GLU A 192 12.38 19.68 45.06
C GLU A 192 12.94 19.12 43.75
N ILE A 193 13.29 17.83 43.74
CA ILE A 193 13.67 17.14 42.52
C ILE A 193 12.43 16.44 42.00
N THR A 194 11.98 16.86 40.84
CA THR A 194 10.82 16.29 40.15
C THR A 194 11.25 15.18 39.21
N PRO A 195 10.36 14.18 38.97
CA PRO A 195 10.68 13.10 38.06
C PRO A 195 10.96 13.61 36.65
N LYS A 196 11.95 13.03 36.01
CA LYS A 196 12.27 13.25 34.61
C LYS A 196 11.26 12.57 33.71
N SER A 197 10.82 13.23 32.66
CA SER A 197 9.95 12.60 31.66
C SER A 197 10.65 11.45 30.97
N ILE A 198 9.99 10.27 30.90
CA ILE A 198 10.47 9.12 30.15
C ILE A 198 10.13 9.20 28.65
N VAL A 199 9.45 10.26 28.23
CA VAL A 199 9.08 10.46 26.82
C VAL A 199 10.33 10.80 26.00
N PRO A 200 10.61 10.07 24.92
CA PRO A 200 11.72 10.38 24.02
C PRO A 200 11.59 11.76 23.39
N ASP A 201 12.75 12.37 23.12
CA ASP A 201 12.78 13.67 22.45
C ASP A 201 12.32 13.54 21.00
N GLY A 202 11.41 14.42 20.60
CA GLY A 202 10.98 14.53 19.21
C GLY A 202 12.04 15.20 18.33
N PRO A 203 11.95 15.06 17.00
CA PRO A 203 12.93 15.63 16.08
C PRO A 203 13.04 17.17 16.16
N ASN A 204 11.98 17.82 16.66
CA ASN A 204 11.92 19.27 16.80
C ASN A 204 12.05 19.74 18.27
N THR A 205 12.44 18.88 19.20
CA THR A 205 12.65 19.26 20.58
C THR A 205 13.89 20.17 20.66
N PRO A 206 13.75 21.43 21.14
CA PRO A 206 14.88 22.32 21.33
C PRO A 206 15.93 21.67 22.25
N GLU A 207 17.22 21.93 22.00
CA GLU A 207 18.31 21.27 22.69
C GLU A 207 18.23 21.43 24.23
N GLU A 208 17.82 22.62 24.66
CA GLU A 208 17.66 22.95 26.07
C GLU A 208 16.48 22.24 26.75
N LYS A 209 15.55 21.69 25.96
CA LYS A 209 14.38 20.94 26.44
C LYS A 209 14.50 19.45 26.28
N LYS A 210 15.56 18.99 25.64
CA LYS A 210 15.75 17.56 25.45
C LYS A 210 15.90 16.84 26.78
N THR A 211 15.17 15.76 26.92
CA THR A 211 15.27 14.85 28.06
C THR A 211 16.50 13.94 27.95
N GLY A 212 16.91 13.63 26.73
CA GLY A 212 17.96 12.63 26.44
C GLY A 212 17.48 11.20 26.55
N ILE A 213 16.17 10.99 26.69
CA ILE A 213 15.60 9.64 26.70
C ILE A 213 15.58 9.09 25.28
N GLN A 214 16.09 7.88 25.14
CA GLN A 214 16.04 7.09 23.93
C GLN A 214 15.33 5.76 24.22
N VAL A 215 14.43 5.42 23.32
CA VAL A 215 13.72 4.14 23.35
C VAL A 215 14.02 3.41 22.05
N THR A 216 14.75 2.32 22.14
CA THR A 216 15.03 1.46 21.01
C THR A 216 13.80 0.60 20.73
N LYS A 217 13.32 0.63 19.48
CA LYS A 217 12.24 -0.24 19.04
C LYS A 217 12.61 -1.71 19.31
N PRO A 218 11.70 -2.52 19.89
CA PRO A 218 11.90 -3.96 19.96
C PRO A 218 12.03 -4.59 18.57
N GLU A 219 12.72 -5.71 18.46
CA GLU A 219 12.84 -6.44 17.22
C GLU A 219 11.49 -7.01 16.78
N ASP A 220 11.25 -6.98 15.47
CA ASP A 220 10.10 -7.63 14.87
C ASP A 220 10.27 -9.15 14.92
N THR A 221 9.18 -9.87 15.10
CA THR A 221 9.18 -11.33 15.14
C THR A 221 8.11 -11.90 14.23
N MET A 222 8.27 -13.14 13.82
CA MET A 222 7.27 -13.81 12.99
C MET A 222 6.26 -14.53 13.87
N TYR A 223 5.00 -14.54 13.46
CA TYR A 223 3.92 -15.25 14.11
C TYR A 223 4.29 -16.71 14.38
N ASN A 224 4.13 -17.16 15.61
CA ASN A 224 4.46 -18.51 16.04
C ASN A 224 3.34 -19.22 16.82
N GLY A 225 2.19 -18.55 17.00
CA GLY A 225 1.06 -19.04 17.75
C GLY A 225 1.14 -18.80 19.27
N GLU A 226 2.25 -18.26 19.77
CA GLU A 226 2.48 -18.00 21.19
C GLU A 226 2.56 -16.50 21.49
N GLU A 227 2.43 -16.13 22.77
CA GLU A 227 2.59 -14.74 23.20
C GLU A 227 4.05 -14.28 23.06
N GLN A 228 4.28 -13.17 22.37
CA GLN A 228 5.60 -12.63 22.04
C GLN A 228 5.73 -11.20 22.59
N LYS A 229 6.22 -11.04 23.82
CA LYS A 229 6.44 -9.75 24.50
C LYS A 229 7.90 -9.31 24.37
N ASN A 230 8.23 -8.65 23.26
CA ASN A 230 9.57 -8.16 23.01
C ASN A 230 9.81 -6.84 23.76
N LYS A 231 10.92 -6.76 24.48
CA LYS A 231 11.25 -5.62 25.34
C LYS A 231 12.03 -4.55 24.58
N PRO A 232 11.65 -3.26 24.72
CA PRO A 232 12.48 -2.16 24.28
C PRO A 232 13.68 -1.99 25.21
N THR A 233 14.74 -1.39 24.72
CA THR A 233 15.78 -0.81 25.57
C THR A 233 15.46 0.67 25.78
N VAL A 234 15.52 1.12 27.02
CA VAL A 234 15.30 2.53 27.38
C VAL A 234 16.60 3.07 27.98
N GLU A 235 17.09 4.16 27.43
CA GLU A 235 18.35 4.79 27.87
C GLU A 235 18.13 6.26 28.18
N ASP A 236 18.79 6.73 29.22
CA ASP A 236 18.94 8.15 29.51
C ASP A 236 20.39 8.57 29.16
N THR A 237 20.54 9.16 27.99
CA THR A 237 21.86 9.59 27.49
C THR A 237 22.48 10.76 28.27
N LYS A 238 21.68 11.50 29.04
CA LYS A 238 22.19 12.59 29.89
C LYS A 238 22.80 12.07 31.19
N THR A 239 22.26 10.99 31.72
CA THR A 239 22.82 10.29 32.89
C THR A 239 23.81 9.20 32.49
N GLY A 240 23.75 8.74 31.23
CA GLY A 240 24.50 7.58 30.75
C GLY A 240 23.95 6.24 31.24
N ALA A 241 22.73 6.21 31.77
CA ALA A 241 22.13 5.04 32.36
C ALA A 241 21.22 4.29 31.38
N THR A 242 21.34 2.97 31.32
CA THR A 242 20.29 2.09 30.80
C THR A 242 19.26 1.88 31.90
N LEU A 243 18.02 2.25 31.64
CA LEU A 243 16.94 2.19 32.64
C LEU A 243 16.50 0.73 32.87
N VAL A 244 16.09 0.45 34.10
CA VAL A 244 15.77 -0.90 34.54
C VAL A 244 14.27 -1.08 34.73
N GLU A 245 13.70 -2.09 34.07
CA GLU A 245 12.28 -2.45 34.22
C GLU A 245 11.97 -2.78 35.68
N ASN A 246 10.80 -2.32 36.16
CA ASN A 246 10.30 -2.41 37.53
C ASN A 246 11.02 -1.51 38.56
N VAL A 247 12.11 -0.86 38.19
CA VAL A 247 12.80 0.17 38.99
C VAL A 247 12.48 1.56 38.42
N ASP A 248 12.84 1.79 37.18
CA ASP A 248 12.73 3.08 36.51
C ASP A 248 11.48 3.20 35.62
N TYR A 249 10.93 2.08 35.19
CA TYR A 249 9.70 2.01 34.38
C TYR A 249 9.01 0.65 34.49
N THR A 250 7.79 0.59 33.98
CA THR A 250 7.02 -0.64 33.78
C THR A 250 6.59 -0.76 32.31
N LEU A 251 6.39 -2.00 31.84
CA LEU A 251 5.93 -2.29 30.48
C LEU A 251 4.50 -2.84 30.49
N SER A 252 3.72 -2.42 29.53
CA SER A 252 2.46 -3.06 29.15
C SER A 252 2.36 -3.19 27.65
N TYR A 253 1.67 -4.23 27.19
CA TYR A 253 1.60 -4.60 25.77
C TYR A 253 0.13 -4.67 25.34
N THR A 254 -0.16 -4.32 24.10
CA THR A 254 -1.40 -4.74 23.43
C THR A 254 -1.36 -6.24 23.19
N ALA A 255 -2.39 -6.81 22.53
CA ALA A 255 -2.40 -8.24 22.24
C ALA A 255 -1.13 -8.64 21.44
N ALA A 256 -0.32 -9.53 21.99
CA ALA A 256 1.00 -9.90 21.48
C ALA A 256 1.06 -11.36 21.00
N VAL A 257 -0.04 -11.90 20.49
CA VAL A 257 -0.13 -13.27 19.97
C VAL A 257 -0.29 -13.25 18.46
N ASP A 258 -1.25 -12.49 17.94
CA ASP A 258 -1.59 -12.46 16.53
C ASP A 258 -0.63 -11.54 15.73
N ALA A 259 -0.49 -11.80 14.44
CA ALA A 259 0.26 -10.94 13.54
C ALA A 259 -0.34 -9.53 13.47
N GLY A 260 0.51 -8.55 13.56
CA GLY A 260 0.15 -7.14 13.57
C GLY A 260 1.09 -6.33 14.46
N THR A 261 0.78 -5.06 14.58
CA THR A 261 1.53 -4.14 15.43
C THR A 261 1.22 -4.39 16.90
N VAL A 262 2.23 -4.68 17.68
CA VAL A 262 2.17 -4.73 19.14
C VAL A 262 2.67 -3.41 19.69
N GLU A 263 1.79 -2.63 20.28
CA GLU A 263 2.15 -1.41 20.99
C GLU A 263 2.71 -1.77 22.37
N VAL A 264 3.86 -1.21 22.69
CA VAL A 264 4.51 -1.32 24.00
C VAL A 264 4.41 0.04 24.67
N THR A 265 3.73 0.07 25.79
CA THR A 265 3.61 1.26 26.63
C THR A 265 4.63 1.16 27.77
N ILE A 266 5.48 2.17 27.86
CA ILE A 266 6.54 2.32 28.86
C ILE A 266 6.06 3.39 29.82
N THR A 267 5.83 3.04 31.08
CA THR A 267 5.37 3.99 32.12
C THR A 267 6.49 4.25 33.11
N GLY A 268 6.92 5.49 33.23
CA GLY A 268 7.96 5.90 34.16
C GLY A 268 7.63 5.63 35.62
N LYS A 269 8.64 5.31 36.41
CA LYS A 269 8.56 5.01 37.84
C LYS A 269 9.82 5.53 38.56
N GLY A 270 9.71 5.81 39.86
CA GLY A 270 10.86 6.29 40.65
C GLY A 270 11.31 7.67 40.20
N ASN A 271 12.50 7.77 39.67
CA ASN A 271 13.08 9.01 39.17
C ASN A 271 12.52 9.46 37.80
N TYR A 272 11.67 8.65 37.20
CA TYR A 272 11.08 8.92 35.90
C TYR A 272 9.56 8.95 35.98
N THR A 273 8.93 9.73 35.08
CA THR A 273 7.49 9.90 35.01
C THR A 273 7.02 9.99 33.56
N GLY A 274 5.70 9.89 33.39
CA GLY A 274 5.08 9.97 32.08
C GLY A 274 5.02 8.64 31.39
N THR A 275 4.62 8.65 30.11
CA THR A 275 4.38 7.46 29.33
C THR A 275 4.99 7.64 27.94
N ALA A 276 5.85 6.74 27.54
CA ALA A 276 6.36 6.62 26.20
C ALA A 276 5.74 5.40 25.51
N LYS A 277 5.73 5.42 24.19
CA LYS A 277 5.22 4.33 23.38
C LYS A 277 6.24 3.95 22.32
N THR A 278 6.35 2.68 22.08
CA THR A 278 7.05 2.11 20.94
C THR A 278 6.22 0.93 20.42
N SER A 279 6.62 0.37 19.32
CA SER A 279 5.92 -0.79 18.76
C SER A 279 6.88 -1.68 18.00
N TYR A 280 6.51 -2.93 17.84
CA TYR A 280 7.13 -3.88 16.96
C TYR A 280 6.06 -4.63 16.19
N GLU A 281 6.46 -5.31 15.13
CA GLU A 281 5.56 -6.12 14.33
C GLU A 281 5.72 -7.60 14.67
N ILE A 282 4.60 -8.27 14.90
CA ILE A 282 4.53 -9.71 14.70
C ILE A 282 4.18 -9.91 13.23
N THR A 283 5.16 -10.28 12.43
CA THR A 283 4.99 -10.42 10.98
C THR A 283 4.20 -11.68 10.66
N LYS A 284 3.45 -11.61 9.58
CA LYS A 284 2.71 -12.76 9.07
C LYS A 284 3.66 -13.83 8.59
N ARG A 285 3.23 -15.09 8.69
CA ARG A 285 3.91 -16.20 8.03
C ARG A 285 3.51 -16.26 6.57
N ASP A 286 4.47 -16.46 5.71
CA ASP A 286 4.21 -16.70 4.30
C ASP A 286 3.85 -18.19 4.08
N VAL A 287 2.67 -18.42 3.55
CA VAL A 287 2.20 -19.76 3.19
C VAL A 287 1.99 -19.82 1.69
N LEU A 288 2.66 -20.73 1.04
CA LEU A 288 2.47 -21.02 -0.37
C LEU A 288 1.74 -22.36 -0.52
N LEU A 289 0.52 -22.29 -1.05
CA LEU A 289 -0.29 -23.46 -1.38
C LEU A 289 -0.13 -23.76 -2.86
N THR A 290 0.36 -24.94 -3.19
CA THR A 290 0.62 -25.32 -4.59
C THR A 290 -0.11 -26.63 -4.92
N SER A 291 -1.02 -26.62 -5.89
CA SER A 291 -1.59 -27.85 -6.40
C SER A 291 -0.60 -28.59 -7.31
N ALA A 292 -0.72 -29.91 -7.32
CA ALA A 292 0.19 -30.74 -8.09
C ALA A 292 0.03 -30.56 -9.61
N THR A 293 1.12 -30.71 -10.32
CA THR A 293 1.17 -30.84 -11.79
C THR A 293 1.08 -32.34 -12.15
N ASP A 294 0.36 -32.64 -13.21
CA ASP A 294 0.31 -34.01 -13.76
C ASP A 294 0.10 -33.99 -15.28
N SER A 295 0.39 -35.10 -15.95
CA SER A 295 0.21 -35.25 -17.39
C SER A 295 -0.20 -36.64 -17.78
N LYS A 296 -0.99 -36.76 -18.84
CA LYS A 296 -1.31 -38.03 -19.49
C LYS A 296 -1.54 -37.85 -20.98
N VAL A 297 -1.56 -38.98 -21.71
CA VAL A 297 -2.04 -39.04 -23.08
C VAL A 297 -3.57 -39.05 -23.08
N TYR A 298 -4.18 -38.46 -24.08
CA TYR A 298 -5.62 -38.38 -24.25
C TYR A 298 -6.25 -39.79 -24.30
N ASP A 299 -7.25 -39.99 -23.44
CA ASP A 299 -7.99 -41.26 -23.31
C ASP A 299 -9.50 -41.07 -23.10
N LYS A 300 -10.01 -39.88 -23.37
CA LYS A 300 -11.39 -39.40 -23.11
C LYS A 300 -11.74 -39.25 -21.63
N THR A 301 -10.90 -39.63 -20.69
CA THR A 301 -11.17 -39.48 -19.26
C THR A 301 -10.54 -38.18 -18.71
N PRO A 302 -11.16 -37.55 -17.72
CA PRO A 302 -10.56 -36.37 -17.11
C PRO A 302 -9.25 -36.71 -16.38
N LEU A 303 -8.20 -35.89 -16.59
CA LEU A 303 -7.02 -35.85 -15.73
C LEU A 303 -7.34 -34.98 -14.54
N THR A 304 -7.21 -35.52 -13.35
CA THR A 304 -7.35 -34.79 -12.07
C THR A 304 -6.24 -35.17 -11.11
N LYS A 305 -5.75 -34.22 -10.32
CA LYS A 305 -4.73 -34.48 -9.29
C LYS A 305 -5.11 -33.76 -8.01
N LYS A 306 -5.42 -34.48 -6.95
CA LYS A 306 -6.01 -33.97 -5.72
C LYS A 306 -5.00 -33.46 -4.69
N GLU A 307 -3.70 -33.48 -4.96
CA GLU A 307 -2.65 -33.09 -4.04
C GLU A 307 -2.48 -31.58 -4.01
N VAL A 308 -2.37 -31.01 -2.79
CA VAL A 308 -1.93 -29.64 -2.53
C VAL A 308 -0.79 -29.69 -1.53
N THR A 309 0.33 -29.06 -1.85
CA THR A 309 1.50 -28.92 -0.98
C THR A 309 1.49 -27.57 -0.30
N VAL A 310 1.95 -27.55 0.94
CA VAL A 310 2.15 -26.34 1.74
C VAL A 310 3.65 -26.09 1.87
N SER A 311 4.10 -24.90 1.53
CA SER A 311 5.49 -24.48 1.61
C SER A 311 5.61 -23.01 2.07
N GLY A 312 6.78 -22.42 1.98
CA GLY A 312 7.11 -21.15 2.65
C GLY A 312 7.37 -21.41 4.13
N ASP A 313 6.95 -20.49 5.00
CA ASP A 313 7.03 -20.70 6.44
C ASP A 313 6.04 -21.75 6.95
N GLY A 314 5.00 -22.02 6.16
CA GLY A 314 3.92 -22.94 6.49
C GLY A 314 3.03 -22.46 7.63
N PHE A 315 2.03 -23.26 7.94
CA PHE A 315 1.16 -23.01 9.09
C PHE A 315 1.86 -23.37 10.41
N VAL A 316 1.49 -22.67 11.46
CA VAL A 316 1.87 -23.07 12.82
C VAL A 316 1.27 -24.44 13.16
N LYS A 317 1.91 -25.15 14.09
CA LYS A 317 1.43 -26.47 14.54
C LYS A 317 -0.06 -26.43 14.92
N GLU A 318 -0.81 -27.43 14.51
CA GLU A 318 -2.26 -27.59 14.66
C GLU A 318 -3.12 -26.65 13.80
N GLU A 319 -2.57 -25.56 13.26
CA GLU A 319 -3.26 -24.70 12.30
C GLU A 319 -3.18 -25.26 10.87
N GLY A 320 -3.92 -24.68 9.94
CA GLY A 320 -3.88 -25.12 8.54
C GLY A 320 -5.16 -24.84 7.76
N ALA A 321 -5.29 -25.53 6.63
CA ALA A 321 -6.43 -25.45 5.74
C ALA A 321 -6.87 -26.81 5.24
N THR A 322 -8.10 -26.90 4.78
CA THR A 322 -8.63 -28.00 3.98
C THR A 322 -8.72 -27.55 2.52
N TYR A 323 -8.59 -28.50 1.58
CA TYR A 323 -8.49 -28.18 0.15
C TYR A 323 -9.58 -28.88 -0.64
N ASN A 324 -10.22 -28.16 -1.55
CA ASN A 324 -11.12 -28.73 -2.55
C ASN A 324 -10.53 -28.50 -3.94
N VAL A 325 -9.88 -29.52 -4.49
CA VAL A 325 -9.25 -29.45 -5.81
C VAL A 325 -10.29 -29.79 -6.87
N THR A 326 -10.55 -28.85 -7.77
CA THR A 326 -11.54 -28.91 -8.84
C THR A 326 -10.92 -28.99 -10.24
N GLY A 327 -9.62 -28.76 -10.34
CA GLY A 327 -8.90 -28.80 -11.61
C GLY A 327 -9.11 -30.10 -12.38
N SER A 328 -9.33 -29.98 -13.68
CA SER A 328 -9.57 -31.10 -14.59
C SER A 328 -9.19 -30.74 -16.02
N GLN A 329 -8.54 -31.65 -16.73
CA GLN A 329 -8.22 -31.53 -18.16
C GLN A 329 -8.60 -32.80 -18.88
N THR A 330 -9.48 -32.71 -19.88
CA THR A 330 -9.93 -33.89 -20.62
C THR A 330 -9.40 -33.94 -22.05
N LYS A 331 -9.37 -32.81 -22.73
CA LYS A 331 -8.90 -32.70 -24.11
C LYS A 331 -7.42 -32.30 -24.14
N LYS A 332 -6.75 -32.57 -25.28
CA LYS A 332 -5.40 -32.07 -25.54
C LYS A 332 -5.28 -30.61 -25.16
N GLY A 333 -4.27 -30.28 -24.42
CA GLY A 333 -4.00 -28.93 -23.91
C GLY A 333 -3.57 -28.98 -22.46
N SER A 334 -3.47 -27.81 -21.86
CA SER A 334 -3.12 -27.65 -20.46
C SER A 334 -4.11 -26.75 -19.79
N SER A 335 -4.53 -27.11 -18.60
CA SER A 335 -5.34 -26.27 -17.73
C SER A 335 -4.72 -26.20 -16.35
N LYS A 336 -5.06 -25.18 -15.59
CA LYS A 336 -4.62 -25.09 -14.21
C LYS A 336 -5.34 -26.10 -13.34
N ASN A 337 -4.59 -26.74 -12.45
CA ASN A 337 -5.14 -27.61 -11.42
C ASN A 337 -5.72 -26.75 -10.29
N GLU A 338 -6.83 -26.09 -10.55
CA GLU A 338 -7.47 -25.16 -9.63
C GLU A 338 -7.97 -25.85 -8.37
N PHE A 339 -7.88 -25.12 -7.26
CA PHE A 339 -8.46 -25.54 -5.99
C PHE A 339 -8.94 -24.33 -5.18
N THR A 340 -9.84 -24.58 -4.26
CA THR A 340 -10.21 -23.67 -3.18
C THR A 340 -9.72 -24.24 -1.86
N TYR A 341 -9.57 -23.36 -0.87
CA TYR A 341 -9.21 -23.78 0.46
C TYR A 341 -10.08 -23.09 1.52
N GLU A 342 -10.26 -23.74 2.63
CA GLU A 342 -10.89 -23.19 3.82
C GLU A 342 -9.94 -23.38 5.01
N LEU A 343 -9.72 -22.30 5.76
CA LEU A 343 -8.88 -22.36 6.95
C LEU A 343 -9.59 -23.18 8.03
N LYS A 344 -8.83 -23.93 8.80
CA LYS A 344 -9.35 -24.62 9.99
C LYS A 344 -9.84 -23.58 11.02
N SER A 345 -10.77 -23.97 11.86
CA SER A 345 -11.43 -23.08 12.83
C SER A 345 -10.47 -22.37 13.80
N ASN A 346 -9.31 -22.95 14.05
CA ASN A 346 -8.26 -22.39 14.90
C ASN A 346 -7.22 -21.58 14.12
N THR A 347 -7.37 -21.40 12.82
CA THR A 347 -6.42 -20.69 11.95
C THR A 347 -6.98 -19.33 11.58
N LYS A 348 -6.32 -18.26 12.04
CA LYS A 348 -6.71 -16.90 11.71
C LYS A 348 -6.01 -16.42 10.44
N ALA A 349 -6.79 -16.06 9.43
CA ALA A 349 -6.26 -15.54 8.16
C ALA A 349 -5.36 -14.32 8.34
N SER A 350 -5.61 -13.51 9.36
CA SER A 350 -4.81 -12.31 9.67
C SER A 350 -3.34 -12.62 9.98
N ASN A 351 -3.02 -13.84 10.42
CA ASN A 351 -1.68 -14.26 10.82
C ASN A 351 -0.83 -14.78 9.65
N TYR A 352 -1.42 -14.86 8.45
CA TYR A 352 -0.79 -15.48 7.29
C TYR A 352 -0.88 -14.59 6.05
N THR A 353 0.14 -14.66 5.23
CA THR A 353 0.10 -14.23 3.82
C THR A 353 0.00 -15.47 2.97
N ILE A 354 -1.22 -15.80 2.52
CA ILE A 354 -1.45 -17.03 1.77
C ILE A 354 -1.39 -16.72 0.27
N LYS A 355 -0.49 -17.40 -0.42
CA LYS A 355 -0.36 -17.38 -1.87
C LYS A 355 -0.80 -18.73 -2.42
N VAL A 356 -1.50 -18.69 -3.54
CA VAL A 356 -1.98 -19.89 -4.25
C VAL A 356 -1.28 -19.96 -5.59
N VAL A 357 -0.74 -21.11 -5.90
CA VAL A 357 -0.15 -21.44 -7.20
C VAL A 357 -0.80 -22.71 -7.70
N TYR A 358 -1.29 -22.65 -8.91
CA TYR A 358 -1.89 -23.80 -9.55
C TYR A 358 -0.86 -24.53 -10.39
N GLY A 359 -0.72 -25.82 -10.17
CA GLY A 359 -0.03 -26.73 -11.07
C GLY A 359 -0.74 -26.84 -12.41
N ASP A 360 -0.14 -27.51 -13.34
CA ASP A 360 -0.68 -27.72 -14.68
C ASP A 360 -1.12 -29.17 -14.86
N LEU A 361 -2.34 -29.35 -15.38
CA LEU A 361 -2.84 -30.62 -15.86
C LEU A 361 -2.70 -30.62 -17.38
N THR A 362 -1.83 -31.47 -17.91
CA THR A 362 -1.54 -31.52 -19.34
C THR A 362 -2.01 -32.84 -19.95
N VAL A 363 -2.92 -32.76 -20.91
CA VAL A 363 -3.28 -33.87 -21.75
C VAL A 363 -2.60 -33.71 -23.09
N THR A 364 -1.75 -34.68 -23.45
CA THR A 364 -1.10 -34.72 -24.75
C THR A 364 -2.00 -35.46 -25.73
N ALA A 365 -1.86 -35.16 -27.01
CA ALA A 365 -2.58 -35.88 -28.04
C ALA A 365 -2.16 -37.36 -28.08
N GLU A 366 -3.06 -38.22 -28.56
CA GLU A 366 -2.73 -39.58 -28.93
C GLU A 366 -1.88 -39.58 -30.20
N ASP A 367 -0.80 -40.36 -30.19
CA ASP A 367 0.15 -40.47 -31.30
C ASP A 367 -0.12 -41.67 -32.23
N GLY A 368 -1.10 -42.52 -31.88
CA GLY A 368 -1.55 -43.59 -32.74
C GLY A 368 -2.13 -43.05 -34.06
N GLU A 369 -1.84 -43.73 -35.18
CA GLU A 369 -2.43 -43.36 -36.47
C GLU A 369 -3.91 -43.77 -36.54
N VAL A 370 -4.79 -42.79 -36.69
CA VAL A 370 -6.19 -42.98 -36.97
C VAL A 370 -6.39 -42.98 -38.47
N VAL A 371 -6.82 -44.08 -39.05
CA VAL A 371 -7.18 -44.16 -40.47
C VAL A 371 -8.70 -44.07 -40.60
N VAL A 372 -9.15 -43.03 -41.30
CA VAL A 372 -10.55 -42.81 -41.65
C VAL A 372 -10.73 -43.15 -43.11
N VAL A 373 -11.43 -44.24 -43.39
CA VAL A 373 -11.73 -44.70 -44.75
C VAL A 373 -13.08 -44.13 -45.16
N ILE A 374 -13.07 -43.36 -46.23
CA ILE A 374 -14.24 -42.78 -46.87
C ILE A 374 -14.50 -43.51 -48.18
N THR A 375 -15.71 -43.98 -48.35
CA THR A 375 -16.13 -44.70 -49.59
C THR A 375 -17.34 -43.99 -50.19
N GLY A 376 -17.11 -43.26 -51.28
CA GLY A 376 -18.15 -42.57 -52.02
C GLY A 376 -19.16 -43.56 -52.64
N HIS A 377 -20.42 -43.20 -52.56
CA HIS A 377 -21.48 -43.99 -53.10
C HIS A 377 -21.35 -44.12 -54.63
N LYS A 378 -21.70 -45.33 -55.15
CA LYS A 378 -21.71 -45.61 -56.59
C LYS A 378 -23.09 -46.11 -57.01
N LYS A 379 -23.61 -45.58 -58.09
CA LYS A 379 -24.85 -46.06 -58.71
C LYS A 379 -24.71 -46.06 -60.23
N SER A 380 -25.42 -46.98 -60.84
CA SER A 380 -25.52 -47.08 -62.29
C SER A 380 -27.01 -46.90 -62.65
N PHE A 381 -27.27 -46.14 -63.70
CA PHE A 381 -28.54 -45.94 -64.32
C PHE A 381 -28.41 -46.14 -65.82
N GLU A 382 -29.49 -46.56 -66.50
CA GLU A 382 -29.58 -46.53 -67.96
C GLU A 382 -30.02 -45.11 -68.38
N TYR A 383 -29.53 -44.63 -69.51
CA TYR A 383 -29.92 -43.33 -70.04
C TYR A 383 -31.41 -43.25 -70.32
N ASP A 384 -32.07 -42.24 -69.78
CA ASP A 384 -33.50 -41.98 -70.00
C ASP A 384 -33.81 -40.49 -70.31
N GLY A 385 -32.77 -39.71 -70.54
CA GLY A 385 -32.87 -38.30 -70.85
C GLY A 385 -33.07 -37.39 -69.63
N ASN A 386 -33.22 -37.94 -68.42
CA ASN A 386 -33.40 -37.22 -67.18
C ASN A 386 -32.09 -37.14 -66.40
N GLU A 387 -31.91 -36.03 -65.66
CA GLU A 387 -30.78 -35.92 -64.75
C GLU A 387 -30.83 -37.00 -63.68
N LYS A 388 -29.73 -37.72 -63.46
CA LYS A 388 -29.48 -38.65 -62.38
C LYS A 388 -28.50 -38.06 -61.41
N SER A 389 -28.59 -38.46 -60.15
CA SER A 389 -27.63 -38.08 -59.12
C SER A 389 -27.24 -39.25 -58.21
N VAL A 390 -26.05 -39.14 -57.70
CA VAL A 390 -25.57 -40.00 -56.59
C VAL A 390 -24.99 -39.10 -55.55
N LYS A 391 -25.40 -39.32 -54.30
CA LYS A 391 -24.99 -38.48 -53.17
C LYS A 391 -24.56 -39.34 -52.00
N GLY A 392 -23.58 -38.79 -51.21
CA GLY A 392 -23.14 -39.35 -49.95
C GLY A 392 -21.95 -40.30 -50.04
N TYR A 393 -21.47 -40.64 -48.89
CA TYR A 393 -20.35 -41.55 -48.69
C TYR A 393 -20.51 -42.32 -47.38
N ASP A 394 -19.88 -43.47 -47.25
CA ASP A 394 -19.77 -44.26 -46.05
C ASP A 394 -18.44 -43.97 -45.36
N VAL A 395 -18.42 -44.02 -44.00
CA VAL A 395 -17.24 -43.80 -43.18
C VAL A 395 -16.94 -45.06 -42.37
N SER A 396 -15.67 -45.45 -42.37
CA SER A 396 -15.14 -46.50 -41.49
C SER A 396 -13.87 -45.98 -40.82
N ILE A 397 -13.80 -46.07 -39.50
CA ILE A 397 -12.68 -45.59 -38.69
C ILE A 397 -11.90 -46.77 -38.12
N THR A 398 -10.60 -46.63 -37.91
CA THR A 398 -9.72 -47.64 -37.30
C THR A 398 -10.36 -48.27 -36.08
N LYS A 399 -10.45 -49.58 -36.07
CA LYS A 399 -11.05 -50.35 -34.98
C LYS A 399 -10.30 -50.13 -33.67
N GLY A 400 -11.02 -49.80 -32.60
CA GLY A 400 -10.45 -49.51 -31.27
C GLY A 400 -10.04 -48.04 -31.06
N SER A 401 -10.06 -47.23 -32.11
CA SER A 401 -9.92 -45.78 -31.96
C SER A 401 -11.17 -45.18 -31.31
N THR A 402 -10.95 -44.16 -30.50
CA THR A 402 -12.03 -43.35 -29.91
C THR A 402 -12.40 -42.18 -30.80
N TYR A 403 -11.81 -42.07 -31.99
CA TYR A 403 -12.12 -41.05 -33.00
C TYR A 403 -13.51 -41.29 -33.61
N GLU A 404 -14.25 -40.25 -33.83
CA GLU A 404 -15.66 -40.30 -34.26
C GLU A 404 -15.91 -39.46 -35.52
N VAL A 405 -17.01 -39.70 -36.21
CA VAL A 405 -17.39 -38.95 -37.42
C VAL A 405 -17.53 -37.46 -37.14
N SER A 406 -17.90 -37.09 -35.92
CA SER A 406 -17.97 -35.67 -35.46
C SER A 406 -16.61 -35.00 -35.31
N ASP A 407 -15.51 -35.74 -35.34
CA ASP A 407 -14.15 -35.25 -35.14
C ASP A 407 -13.52 -34.67 -36.42
N PHE A 408 -14.19 -34.82 -37.56
CA PHE A 408 -13.73 -34.21 -38.82
C PHE A 408 -14.86 -33.47 -39.54
N THR A 409 -14.48 -32.55 -40.40
CA THR A 409 -15.40 -31.82 -41.28
C THR A 409 -15.16 -32.19 -42.72
N PHE A 410 -16.26 -32.37 -43.46
CA PHE A 410 -16.26 -32.49 -44.92
C PHE A 410 -16.51 -31.08 -45.55
N ASN A 411 -15.60 -30.63 -46.37
CA ASN A 411 -15.64 -29.33 -47.05
C ASN A 411 -15.75 -29.47 -48.58
N GLY A 412 -16.12 -30.63 -49.07
CA GLY A 412 -16.25 -30.91 -50.47
C GLY A 412 -17.70 -30.93 -50.99
N ASN A 413 -17.87 -31.55 -52.15
CA ASN A 413 -19.17 -31.87 -52.68
C ASN A 413 -19.35 -33.39 -52.69
N ASP A 414 -20.39 -33.89 -52.06
CA ASP A 414 -20.72 -35.34 -51.99
C ASP A 414 -21.83 -35.73 -52.97
N GLU A 415 -22.11 -34.89 -53.95
CA GLU A 415 -23.12 -35.18 -54.96
C GLU A 415 -22.53 -35.01 -56.36
N VAL A 416 -22.77 -35.99 -57.19
CA VAL A 416 -22.47 -35.94 -58.63
C VAL A 416 -23.75 -36.09 -59.41
N LYS A 417 -23.89 -35.30 -60.45
CA LYS A 417 -25.05 -35.27 -61.36
C LYS A 417 -24.61 -35.46 -62.81
N GLY A 418 -25.49 -36.07 -63.57
CA GLY A 418 -25.28 -36.25 -65.00
C GLY A 418 -26.57 -36.62 -65.71
N THR A 419 -26.59 -36.34 -67.02
CA THR A 419 -27.73 -36.63 -67.87
C THR A 419 -27.32 -37.56 -69.03
N GLU A 420 -26.08 -37.40 -69.53
CA GLU A 420 -25.57 -38.13 -70.70
C GLU A 420 -24.90 -39.43 -70.31
N ALA A 421 -24.85 -40.38 -71.19
CA ALA A 421 -24.18 -41.66 -70.96
C ALA A 421 -22.67 -41.43 -70.78
N ASN A 422 -22.24 -41.58 -69.54
CA ASN A 422 -20.84 -41.42 -69.13
C ASN A 422 -20.68 -41.92 -67.71
N THR A 423 -19.43 -42.01 -67.24
CA THR A 423 -19.10 -42.19 -65.84
C THR A 423 -18.63 -40.85 -65.30
N TYR A 424 -19.40 -40.31 -64.39
CA TYR A 424 -19.13 -39.06 -63.72
C TYR A 424 -18.53 -39.35 -62.34
N PRO A 425 -17.27 -39.03 -62.09
CA PRO A 425 -16.69 -39.16 -60.77
C PRO A 425 -17.35 -38.15 -59.82
N MET A 426 -17.57 -38.52 -58.56
CA MET A 426 -18.10 -37.63 -57.52
C MET A 426 -17.07 -36.54 -57.17
N GLY A 427 -15.76 -36.87 -57.29
CA GLY A 427 -14.67 -35.96 -57.07
C GLY A 427 -14.17 -35.88 -55.62
N LEU A 428 -14.61 -36.84 -54.79
CA LEU A 428 -14.16 -36.95 -53.40
C LEU A 428 -12.66 -37.20 -53.35
N LYS A 429 -11.98 -36.44 -52.49
CA LYS A 429 -10.54 -36.60 -52.28
C LYS A 429 -10.21 -36.33 -50.79
N ALA A 430 -9.08 -36.83 -50.34
CA ALA A 430 -8.66 -36.76 -48.93
C ALA A 430 -8.55 -35.29 -48.43
N SER A 431 -8.23 -34.35 -49.34
CA SER A 431 -8.16 -32.93 -49.00
C SER A 431 -9.50 -32.27 -48.68
N ASP A 432 -10.62 -32.96 -48.98
CA ASP A 432 -11.97 -32.48 -48.65
C ASP A 432 -12.36 -32.77 -47.21
N PHE A 433 -11.56 -33.54 -46.51
CA PHE A 433 -11.81 -33.95 -45.13
C PHE A 433 -10.73 -33.32 -44.23
N THR A 434 -11.17 -32.61 -43.21
CA THR A 434 -10.28 -31.93 -42.26
C THR A 434 -10.53 -32.47 -40.86
N ASN A 435 -9.44 -32.91 -40.19
CA ASN A 435 -9.51 -33.25 -38.78
C ASN A 435 -9.72 -31.98 -37.93
N ASN A 436 -10.76 -31.98 -37.12
CA ASN A 436 -11.06 -30.88 -36.17
C ASN A 436 -10.79 -31.29 -34.71
N ASN A 437 -10.30 -32.50 -34.48
CA ASN A 437 -10.00 -32.98 -33.15
C ASN A 437 -8.50 -33.06 -32.91
N ASP A 438 -7.97 -31.99 -32.29
CA ASP A 438 -6.55 -31.85 -31.94
C ASP A 438 -6.05 -32.89 -30.92
N ASN A 439 -6.98 -33.67 -30.35
CA ASN A 439 -6.59 -34.75 -29.43
C ASN A 439 -5.87 -35.91 -30.14
N TYR A 440 -5.85 -35.94 -31.46
CA TYR A 440 -5.18 -36.92 -32.28
C TYR A 440 -4.15 -36.27 -33.20
N ASN A 441 -2.89 -36.67 -33.05
CA ASN A 441 -1.78 -36.08 -33.83
C ASN A 441 -1.71 -36.62 -35.26
N LYS A 442 -2.21 -37.83 -35.51
CA LYS A 442 -2.07 -38.53 -36.79
C LYS A 442 -3.42 -39.05 -37.24
N VAL A 443 -4.12 -38.27 -38.06
CA VAL A 443 -5.36 -38.69 -38.72
C VAL A 443 -5.14 -38.71 -40.22
N LYS A 444 -5.37 -39.85 -40.84
CA LYS A 444 -5.21 -40.08 -42.26
C LYS A 444 -6.55 -40.42 -42.91
N PHE A 445 -6.93 -39.62 -43.88
CA PHE A 445 -8.11 -39.88 -44.70
C PHE A 445 -7.72 -40.68 -45.92
N VAL A 446 -8.33 -41.86 -46.09
CA VAL A 446 -8.19 -42.73 -47.26
C VAL A 446 -9.53 -42.71 -47.99
N VAL A 447 -9.54 -42.08 -49.16
CA VAL A 447 -10.79 -41.85 -49.90
C VAL A 447 -10.82 -42.72 -51.14
N THR A 448 -11.93 -43.46 -51.26
CA THR A 448 -12.35 -44.11 -52.50
C THR A 448 -13.47 -43.29 -53.09
N ASP A 449 -13.24 -42.71 -54.27
CA ASP A 449 -14.23 -41.83 -54.91
C ASP A 449 -15.51 -42.56 -55.28
N GLY A 450 -16.62 -41.83 -55.17
CA GLY A 450 -17.91 -42.26 -55.67
C GLY A 450 -18.10 -41.99 -57.15
N SER A 451 -19.08 -42.57 -57.75
CA SER A 451 -19.40 -42.29 -59.16
C SER A 451 -20.87 -42.51 -59.51
N LEU A 452 -21.32 -41.71 -60.43
CA LEU A 452 -22.54 -41.95 -61.20
C LEU A 452 -22.17 -42.51 -62.56
N THR A 453 -22.64 -43.71 -62.89
CA THR A 453 -22.51 -44.26 -64.21
C THR A 453 -23.86 -44.19 -64.92
N ILE A 454 -23.94 -43.53 -66.02
CA ILE A 454 -25.11 -43.60 -66.90
C ILE A 454 -24.67 -44.43 -68.09
N THR A 455 -25.26 -45.66 -68.19
CA THR A 455 -24.98 -46.55 -69.27
C THR A 455 -25.79 -46.15 -70.50
N PRO A 456 -25.25 -46.33 -71.71
CA PRO A 456 -25.97 -46.02 -72.90
C PRO A 456 -27.22 -46.97 -73.03
N LYS A 457 -28.30 -46.39 -73.48
CA LYS A 457 -29.57 -47.08 -73.75
C LYS A 457 -29.47 -47.86 -75.08
N SER A 458 -30.06 -49.03 -75.15
CA SER A 458 -30.11 -49.80 -76.42
C SER A 458 -30.90 -48.98 -77.47
N ILE A 459 -30.29 -48.85 -78.66
CA ILE A 459 -30.94 -48.18 -79.79
C ILE A 459 -31.84 -49.20 -80.60
N THR A 460 -31.81 -50.44 -80.27
CA THR A 460 -32.57 -51.47 -80.96
C THR A 460 -34.07 -51.26 -80.69
N PRO A 461 -34.89 -51.10 -81.74
CA PRO A 461 -36.36 -51.00 -81.61
C PRO A 461 -36.96 -52.21 -80.86
N ASP A 462 -37.97 -51.87 -80.08
CA ASP A 462 -38.72 -52.90 -79.36
C ASP A 462 -39.45 -53.85 -80.32
N GLY A 463 -39.24 -55.15 -80.15
CA GLY A 463 -39.98 -56.16 -80.90
C GLY A 463 -41.42 -56.31 -80.39
N PRO A 464 -42.27 -56.95 -81.18
CA PRO A 464 -43.67 -57.06 -80.83
C PRO A 464 -43.92 -57.90 -79.55
N ASN A 465 -42.94 -58.70 -79.15
CA ASN A 465 -43.01 -59.50 -77.94
C ASN A 465 -42.11 -58.98 -76.77
N THR A 466 -41.61 -57.79 -76.89
CA THR A 466 -40.77 -57.16 -75.82
C THR A 466 -41.66 -56.89 -74.61
N PRO A 467 -41.40 -57.49 -73.43
CA PRO A 467 -42.16 -57.19 -72.22
C PRO A 467 -42.17 -55.69 -71.88
N GLU A 468 -43.25 -55.19 -71.36
CA GLU A 468 -43.44 -53.74 -71.14
C GLU A 468 -42.33 -53.12 -70.25
N ASP A 469 -41.93 -53.90 -69.27
CA ASP A 469 -40.87 -53.47 -68.33
C ASP A 469 -39.47 -53.49 -68.94
N LYS A 470 -39.30 -54.13 -70.10
CA LYS A 470 -38.05 -54.21 -70.83
C LYS A 470 -38.02 -53.45 -72.14
N LYS A 471 -39.13 -52.77 -72.45
CA LYS A 471 -39.21 -51.88 -73.62
C LYS A 471 -38.24 -50.74 -73.51
N THR A 472 -37.45 -50.57 -74.52
CA THR A 472 -36.54 -49.41 -74.66
C THR A 472 -37.29 -48.12 -75.07
N GLY A 473 -38.40 -48.27 -75.75
CA GLY A 473 -39.16 -47.21 -76.31
C GLY A 473 -38.55 -46.64 -77.61
N ILE A 474 -37.62 -47.37 -78.17
CA ILE A 474 -37.00 -46.94 -79.46
C ILE A 474 -37.92 -47.41 -80.60
N THR A 475 -38.18 -46.50 -81.47
CA THR A 475 -38.90 -46.70 -82.74
C THR A 475 -38.09 -46.17 -83.90
N ALA A 476 -38.18 -46.81 -85.06
CA ALA A 476 -37.49 -46.37 -86.27
C ALA A 476 -38.46 -46.46 -87.47
N THR A 477 -38.41 -45.45 -88.27
CA THR A 477 -39.13 -45.52 -89.54
C THR A 477 -38.46 -46.47 -90.47
N ASP A 478 -39.20 -46.97 -91.41
CA ASP A 478 -38.61 -47.73 -92.49
C ASP A 478 -38.08 -46.74 -93.57
N PRO A 479 -36.85 -47.02 -94.08
CA PRO A 479 -36.33 -46.23 -95.18
C PRO A 479 -37.19 -46.47 -96.43
N VAL A 480 -37.40 -45.41 -97.20
CA VAL A 480 -38.26 -45.47 -98.39
C VAL A 480 -37.55 -46.16 -99.58
N ASP A 481 -38.25 -46.99 -100.32
CA ASP A 481 -37.73 -47.62 -101.54
C ASP A 481 -37.46 -46.53 -102.59
N SER A 482 -36.46 -46.77 -103.44
CA SER A 482 -36.07 -45.89 -104.53
C SER A 482 -36.20 -46.55 -105.86
N ILE A 483 -36.33 -45.76 -106.90
CA ILE A 483 -36.30 -46.25 -108.26
C ILE A 483 -34.88 -46.02 -108.80
N TYR A 484 -34.30 -46.96 -109.49
CA TYR A 484 -32.99 -46.88 -110.12
C TYR A 484 -32.89 -45.70 -111.10
N ASP A 485 -31.96 -44.77 -110.87
CA ASP A 485 -31.65 -43.66 -111.76
C ASP A 485 -30.18 -43.45 -112.06
N GLY A 486 -29.38 -44.51 -111.77
CA GLY A 486 -27.92 -44.53 -111.96
C GLY A 486 -27.12 -43.67 -110.95
N LYS A 487 -27.76 -43.23 -109.87
CA LYS A 487 -27.10 -42.50 -108.74
C LYS A 487 -27.20 -43.31 -107.47
N ALA A 488 -26.38 -42.90 -106.51
CA ALA A 488 -26.42 -43.47 -105.17
C ALA A 488 -27.70 -43.05 -104.45
N HIS A 489 -28.47 -44.08 -103.96
CA HIS A 489 -29.66 -43.90 -103.16
C HIS A 489 -29.34 -44.25 -101.72
N VAL A 490 -28.96 -43.23 -100.92
CA VAL A 490 -28.69 -43.37 -99.49
C VAL A 490 -29.94 -42.83 -98.74
N ASN A 491 -30.98 -43.70 -98.57
CA ASN A 491 -32.24 -43.30 -98.03
C ASN A 491 -32.19 -43.34 -96.49
N PRO A 492 -32.25 -42.12 -95.83
CA PRO A 492 -32.18 -42.08 -94.41
C PRO A 492 -33.46 -42.57 -93.77
N LEU A 493 -33.35 -42.95 -92.52
CA LEU A 493 -34.48 -43.27 -91.62
C LEU A 493 -34.39 -42.38 -90.38
N THR A 494 -35.49 -42.25 -89.72
CA THR A 494 -35.51 -41.54 -88.43
C THR A 494 -35.67 -42.49 -87.28
N VAL A 495 -34.92 -42.31 -86.22
CA VAL A 495 -35.01 -43.05 -84.97
C VAL A 495 -35.58 -42.15 -83.93
N ARG A 496 -36.54 -42.60 -83.16
CA ARG A 496 -37.16 -41.84 -82.08
C ARG A 496 -37.11 -42.61 -80.78
N ASP A 497 -36.72 -41.94 -79.72
CA ASP A 497 -36.89 -42.49 -78.35
C ASP A 497 -38.18 -41.89 -77.76
N THR A 498 -39.18 -42.76 -77.66
CA THR A 498 -40.52 -42.34 -77.10
C THR A 498 -40.52 -42.16 -75.64
N LYS A 499 -39.57 -42.73 -74.89
CA LYS A 499 -39.43 -42.50 -73.45
C LYS A 499 -38.83 -41.13 -73.12
N THR A 500 -37.90 -40.65 -73.94
CA THR A 500 -37.35 -39.29 -73.81
C THR A 500 -38.15 -38.27 -74.61
N GLY A 501 -39.07 -38.74 -75.49
CA GLY A 501 -39.85 -37.91 -76.38
C GLY A 501 -39.05 -37.25 -77.48
N LYS A 502 -37.81 -37.66 -77.75
CA LYS A 502 -36.88 -37.01 -78.69
C LYS A 502 -36.70 -37.82 -79.94
N ASP A 503 -36.65 -37.11 -81.07
CA ASP A 503 -36.09 -37.70 -82.30
C ASP A 503 -34.55 -37.69 -82.15
N LEU A 504 -33.94 -38.87 -82.47
CA LEU A 504 -32.50 -39.04 -82.37
C LEU A 504 -31.83 -38.38 -83.59
N VAL A 505 -30.61 -37.86 -83.33
CA VAL A 505 -29.88 -37.08 -84.35
C VAL A 505 -28.73 -37.99 -84.90
N GLU A 506 -28.71 -38.15 -86.21
CA GLU A 506 -27.60 -38.81 -86.88
C GLU A 506 -26.25 -38.08 -86.59
N ASN A 507 -25.18 -38.89 -86.47
CA ASN A 507 -23.81 -38.46 -86.07
C ASN A 507 -23.71 -37.88 -84.67
N LYS A 508 -24.82 -37.84 -83.90
CA LYS A 508 -24.81 -37.48 -82.47
C LYS A 508 -25.30 -38.65 -81.59
N ASP A 509 -26.41 -39.29 -81.98
CA ASP A 509 -27.07 -40.34 -81.22
C ASP A 509 -26.94 -41.71 -81.90
N TYR A 510 -26.77 -41.72 -83.21
CA TYR A 510 -26.51 -42.87 -84.00
C TYR A 510 -25.76 -42.55 -85.30
N THR A 511 -25.21 -43.55 -85.98
CA THR A 511 -24.63 -43.51 -87.31
C THR A 511 -25.36 -44.41 -88.22
N LEU A 512 -25.46 -44.03 -89.49
CA LEU A 512 -25.97 -44.86 -90.56
C LEU A 512 -24.82 -45.36 -91.40
N THR A 513 -24.85 -46.67 -91.72
CA THR A 513 -23.98 -47.25 -92.70
C THR A 513 -24.84 -48.11 -93.67
N TYR A 514 -24.50 -48.04 -94.88
CA TYR A 514 -25.23 -48.69 -95.97
C TYR A 514 -24.41 -49.84 -96.56
N SER A 515 -25.07 -50.87 -97.09
CA SER A 515 -24.38 -51.97 -97.81
C SER A 515 -23.61 -51.33 -99.01
N ASP A 516 -22.57 -52.03 -99.49
CA ASP A 516 -21.59 -51.52 -100.44
C ASP A 516 -22.23 -51.01 -101.73
N ASP A 517 -23.34 -51.63 -102.17
CA ASP A 517 -24.03 -51.20 -103.35
C ASP A 517 -25.34 -50.45 -103.04
N VAL A 518 -25.28 -49.15 -103.24
CA VAL A 518 -26.43 -48.26 -103.09
C VAL A 518 -26.86 -47.65 -104.39
N VAL A 519 -26.38 -48.17 -105.52
CA VAL A 519 -26.61 -47.67 -106.87
C VAL A 519 -27.50 -48.64 -107.66
N ASN A 520 -27.17 -49.92 -107.67
CA ASN A 520 -27.80 -50.92 -108.54
C ASN A 520 -29.12 -51.45 -107.92
N VAL A 521 -29.99 -51.95 -108.77
CA VAL A 521 -31.23 -52.64 -108.35
C VAL A 521 -30.91 -53.78 -107.41
N GLY A 522 -31.57 -53.77 -106.25
CA GLY A 522 -31.30 -54.71 -105.24
C GLY A 522 -31.74 -54.21 -103.82
N THR A 523 -31.44 -55.02 -102.83
CA THR A 523 -31.76 -54.68 -101.44
C THR A 523 -30.59 -54.00 -100.82
N VAL A 524 -30.79 -52.75 -100.38
CA VAL A 524 -29.84 -51.99 -99.58
C VAL A 524 -30.14 -52.28 -98.10
N THR A 525 -29.12 -52.60 -97.35
CA THR A 525 -29.23 -52.71 -95.91
C THR A 525 -28.67 -51.50 -95.26
N VAL A 526 -29.48 -50.81 -94.45
CA VAL A 526 -29.04 -49.68 -93.60
C VAL A 526 -28.82 -50.27 -92.20
N THR A 527 -27.59 -50.09 -91.73
CA THR A 527 -27.25 -50.43 -90.33
C THR A 527 -27.27 -49.12 -89.52
N VAL A 528 -28.08 -49.10 -88.48
CA VAL A 528 -28.16 -48.04 -87.46
C VAL A 528 -27.35 -48.50 -86.28
N LYS A 529 -26.31 -47.76 -85.95
CA LYS A 529 -25.45 -48.03 -84.78
C LYS A 529 -25.52 -46.88 -83.81
N GLY A 530 -25.93 -47.21 -82.58
CA GLY A 530 -26.01 -46.24 -81.49
C GLY A 530 -24.63 -45.67 -81.09
N ILE A 531 -24.54 -44.42 -80.85
CA ILE A 531 -23.36 -43.72 -80.33
C ILE A 531 -23.80 -42.72 -79.24
N GLY A 532 -22.84 -42.24 -78.45
CA GLY A 532 -23.13 -41.36 -77.35
C GLY A 532 -24.03 -41.91 -76.28
N ASN A 533 -25.25 -41.47 -76.16
CA ASN A 533 -26.24 -41.92 -75.17
C ASN A 533 -26.91 -43.25 -75.57
N TYR A 534 -26.63 -43.72 -76.71
CA TYR A 534 -27.23 -44.97 -77.24
C TYR A 534 -26.13 -45.98 -77.61
N THR A 535 -26.49 -47.25 -77.54
CA THR A 535 -25.60 -48.36 -77.87
C THR A 535 -26.34 -49.44 -78.59
N GLY A 536 -25.60 -50.46 -79.13
CA GLY A 536 -26.17 -51.50 -79.93
C GLY A 536 -26.40 -51.10 -81.38
N GLU A 537 -26.95 -52.02 -82.15
CA GLU A 537 -27.22 -51.82 -83.58
C GLU A 537 -28.44 -52.61 -84.02
N PHE A 538 -29.08 -52.09 -85.07
CA PHE A 538 -30.14 -52.79 -85.77
C PHE A 538 -30.08 -52.45 -87.23
N THR A 539 -30.74 -53.27 -88.06
CA THR A 539 -30.77 -53.04 -89.53
C THR A 539 -32.19 -52.84 -90.00
N LYS A 540 -32.34 -52.06 -91.01
CA LYS A 540 -33.51 -51.88 -91.86
C LYS A 540 -33.12 -52.09 -93.31
N LYS A 541 -34.08 -52.38 -94.10
CA LYS A 541 -33.81 -52.63 -95.55
C LYS A 541 -34.78 -51.82 -96.40
N TYR A 542 -34.32 -51.42 -97.52
CA TYR A 542 -35.13 -50.79 -98.58
C TYR A 542 -34.71 -51.37 -99.91
N GLN A 543 -35.59 -51.22 -100.93
CA GLN A 543 -35.32 -51.70 -102.25
C GLN A 543 -34.93 -50.58 -103.24
N ILE A 544 -33.96 -50.82 -104.10
CA ILE A 544 -33.75 -50.06 -105.32
C ILE A 544 -34.43 -50.86 -106.40
N THR A 545 -35.56 -50.42 -106.82
CA THR A 545 -36.38 -51.07 -107.82
C THR A 545 -36.02 -50.61 -109.28
N PRO A 546 -36.28 -51.46 -110.28
CA PRO A 546 -35.99 -51.07 -111.65
C PRO A 546 -36.77 -49.84 -112.12
#